data_9883b2f90f451a4968f0227eeba8de22
#
_entry.id   9883b2f90f451a4968f0227eeba8de22
#
_cell.length_a   1.000
_cell.length_b   1.000
_cell.length_c   1.000
_cell.angle_alpha   90.00
_cell.angle_beta   90.00
_cell.angle_gamma   90.00
#
_symmetry.space_group_name_H-M   'P 1'
#
loop_
_entity.id
_entity.type
_entity.pdbx_description
1 polymer ?
#
loop_
_entity_poly.entity_id
_entity_poly.type
_entity_poly.pdbx_seq_one_letter_code
_entity_poly.pdbx_strand_id
1 'polypeptide(L)'
;MSALERLSAAPVQALEFANIILTTDDAVAGATPRDVIWTHREVTLYRYRSSRRTYPVPILLVFALINRPDIFDLKPGGSFVEYLLGEGFDVFLLDWGVPDEEAADMGVEDYVCDELHWGIRETLRASGAEELTLIGWCIGATLCAMYCGLDRGAEQTPVRNLVLLTMPIDGRSSTYAAWLGSDDFDAERAAEDWRVVPGRSIDVANKLLKPVTNFVTTYRRLAQGVVDGSARRDAYQPMAKWIADNPPFPGRAWAEWIQWLYRDGALVSGRVRLRGRRVDLRRIDQNLLIVTAGADHIAPRAGTMPIFDLASSEDVTHFDRPGGHIGLIAGSAARREIWPDMAAWLAERSDR
;
A
#
# COMPACT_ATOMS: atom_id res chain seq x y z
N MET A 1 -19.91 26.78 -28.42
CA MET A 1 -18.66 27.15 -29.12
C MET A 1 -18.81 26.89 -30.61
N SER A 2 -18.56 27.89 -31.44
CA SER A 2 -18.52 27.74 -32.90
C SER A 2 -17.30 26.93 -33.36
N ALA A 3 -17.29 26.46 -34.61
CA ALA A 3 -16.15 25.72 -35.15
C ALA A 3 -14.84 26.57 -35.15
N LEU A 4 -14.97 27.89 -35.37
CA LEU A 4 -13.85 28.85 -35.31
C LEU A 4 -13.28 29.00 -33.89
N GLU A 5 -14.12 29.06 -32.86
CA GLU A 5 -13.69 29.09 -31.46
C GLU A 5 -12.96 27.79 -31.04
N ARG A 6 -13.39 26.64 -31.56
CA ARG A 6 -12.69 25.36 -31.30
C ARG A 6 -11.33 25.31 -31.97
N LEU A 7 -11.19 25.81 -33.20
CA LEU A 7 -9.92 25.85 -33.93
C LEU A 7 -8.91 26.83 -33.30
N SER A 8 -9.38 27.95 -32.76
CA SER A 8 -8.51 28.92 -32.08
C SER A 8 -8.10 28.48 -30.66
N ALA A 9 -8.91 27.64 -30.00
CA ALA A 9 -8.59 27.10 -28.67
C ALA A 9 -7.62 25.89 -28.72
N ALA A 10 -7.56 25.17 -29.84
CA ALA A 10 -6.78 23.93 -29.94
C ALA A 10 -5.28 24.09 -29.59
N PRO A 11 -4.55 25.13 -30.01
CA PRO A 11 -3.16 25.34 -29.62
C PRO A 11 -2.98 25.58 -28.11
N VAL A 12 -3.90 26.33 -27.49
CA VAL A 12 -3.86 26.64 -26.05
C VAL A 12 -4.12 25.36 -25.25
N GLN A 13 -5.11 24.57 -25.65
CA GLN A 13 -5.43 23.29 -25.03
C GLN A 13 -4.26 22.28 -25.16
N ALA A 14 -3.58 22.24 -26.31
CA ALA A 14 -2.40 21.41 -26.51
C ALA A 14 -1.24 21.83 -25.59
N LEU A 15 -1.02 23.14 -25.42
CA LEU A 15 -0.02 23.68 -24.51
C LEU A 15 -0.37 23.37 -23.04
N GLU A 16 -1.63 23.50 -22.66
CA GLU A 16 -2.09 23.17 -21.31
C GLU A 16 -1.91 21.67 -21.02
N PHE A 17 -2.32 20.79 -21.93
CA PHE A 17 -2.10 19.36 -21.83
C PHE A 17 -0.62 19.03 -21.66
N ALA A 18 0.24 19.58 -22.53
CA ALA A 18 1.68 19.39 -22.44
C ALA A 18 2.24 19.92 -21.10
N ASN A 19 1.80 21.09 -20.65
CA ASN A 19 2.23 21.68 -19.39
C ASN A 19 1.85 20.79 -18.20
N ILE A 20 0.63 20.25 -18.16
CA ILE A 20 0.21 19.34 -17.08
C ILE A 20 1.13 18.12 -17.01
N ILE A 21 1.52 17.54 -18.14
CA ILE A 21 2.42 16.39 -18.19
C ILE A 21 3.85 16.77 -17.80
N LEU A 22 4.39 17.83 -18.41
CA LEU A 22 5.79 18.23 -18.22
C LEU A 22 6.10 18.74 -16.81
N THR A 23 5.09 19.23 -16.08
CA THR A 23 5.24 19.71 -14.70
C THR A 23 4.70 18.71 -13.66
N THR A 24 4.56 17.44 -14.02
CA THR A 24 4.09 16.40 -13.08
C THR A 24 5.05 16.23 -11.91
N ASP A 25 6.35 16.35 -12.13
CA ASP A 25 7.39 16.20 -11.09
C ASP A 25 7.35 17.33 -10.04
N ASP A 26 6.73 18.47 -10.36
CA ASP A 26 6.55 19.58 -9.42
C ASP A 26 5.47 19.29 -8.35
N ALA A 27 4.66 18.25 -8.54
CA ALA A 27 3.63 17.89 -7.59
C ALA A 27 4.24 17.47 -6.23
N VAL A 28 3.66 17.97 -5.14
CA VAL A 28 4.08 17.68 -3.78
C VAL A 28 3.11 16.68 -3.16
N ALA A 29 3.64 15.57 -2.69
CA ALA A 29 2.95 14.60 -1.84
C ALA A 29 3.64 14.54 -0.46
N GLY A 30 2.99 13.94 0.54
CA GLY A 30 3.57 13.85 1.89
C GLY A 30 3.68 15.20 2.60
N ALA A 31 2.74 16.12 2.31
CA ALA A 31 2.81 17.51 2.79
C ALA A 31 2.35 17.69 4.24
N THR A 32 1.63 16.72 4.84
CA THR A 32 1.19 16.77 6.23
C THR A 32 2.40 16.79 7.17
N PRO A 33 2.50 17.77 8.09
CA PRO A 33 3.67 17.90 8.96
C PRO A 33 3.91 16.65 9.80
N ARG A 34 5.14 16.14 9.78
CA ARG A 34 5.56 14.93 10.49
C ARG A 34 6.95 15.08 11.06
N ASP A 35 7.25 14.31 12.10
CA ASP A 35 8.55 14.23 12.76
C ASP A 35 9.13 12.82 12.52
N VAL A 36 10.46 12.75 12.33
CA VAL A 36 11.18 11.49 12.31
C VAL A 36 11.31 11.01 13.75
N ILE A 37 10.83 9.78 14.02
CA ILE A 37 10.87 9.15 15.33
C ILE A 37 12.03 8.17 15.45
N TRP A 38 12.28 7.43 14.37
CA TRP A 38 13.31 6.40 14.33
C TRP A 38 13.76 6.16 12.88
N THR A 39 15.01 5.75 12.73
CA THR A 39 15.60 5.34 11.46
C THR A 39 16.47 4.11 11.65
N HIS A 40 16.43 3.20 10.71
CA HIS A 40 17.34 2.06 10.64
C HIS A 40 17.59 1.73 9.17
N ARG A 41 18.84 1.72 8.75
CA ARG A 41 19.19 1.65 7.34
C ARG A 41 18.43 2.73 6.55
N GLU A 42 17.73 2.36 5.46
CA GLU A 42 16.89 3.26 4.69
C GLU A 42 15.47 3.44 5.25
N VAL A 43 15.09 2.63 6.23
CA VAL A 43 13.74 2.66 6.82
C VAL A 43 13.59 3.82 7.78
N THR A 44 12.47 4.53 7.69
CA THR A 44 12.15 5.68 8.55
C THR A 44 10.75 5.53 9.12
N LEU A 45 10.63 5.70 10.44
CA LEU A 45 9.36 5.83 11.13
C LEU A 45 9.04 7.30 11.35
N TYR A 46 7.92 7.75 10.81
CA TYR A 46 7.39 9.10 11.02
C TYR A 46 6.22 9.08 12.00
N ARG A 47 6.05 10.18 12.76
CA ARG A 47 4.83 10.50 13.49
C ARG A 47 4.26 11.79 12.96
N TYR A 48 3.02 11.79 12.53
CA TYR A 48 2.35 13.00 12.05
C TYR A 48 1.96 13.91 13.22
N ARG A 49 2.13 15.22 13.03
CA ARG A 49 1.80 16.21 14.04
C ARG A 49 0.30 16.38 14.14
N SER A 50 -0.24 16.22 15.34
CA SER A 50 -1.67 16.40 15.63
C SER A 50 -1.84 17.36 16.81
N SER A 51 -2.81 18.27 16.68
CA SER A 51 -3.26 19.13 17.78
C SER A 51 -4.29 18.44 18.68
N ARG A 52 -4.86 17.32 18.22
CA ARG A 52 -5.89 16.55 18.93
C ARG A 52 -5.58 15.06 18.85
N ARG A 53 -5.57 14.41 20.00
CA ARG A 53 -5.49 12.95 20.12
C ARG A 53 -6.62 12.49 21.03
N THR A 54 -7.62 11.87 20.45
CA THR A 54 -8.80 11.41 21.18
C THR A 54 -8.65 9.96 21.60
N TYR A 55 -8.05 9.14 20.72
CA TYR A 55 -7.93 7.71 20.91
C TYR A 55 -6.54 7.33 21.44
N PRO A 56 -6.46 6.50 22.50
CA PRO A 56 -5.20 6.08 23.11
C PRO A 56 -4.41 5.07 22.25
N VAL A 57 -5.10 4.33 21.36
CA VAL A 57 -4.46 3.32 20.50
C VAL A 57 -3.90 3.99 19.22
N PRO A 58 -2.57 4.11 19.06
CA PRO A 58 -1.99 4.74 17.88
C PRO A 58 -2.15 3.85 16.64
N ILE A 59 -2.12 4.48 15.48
CA ILE A 59 -2.17 3.82 14.17
C ILE A 59 -0.77 3.82 13.57
N LEU A 60 -0.29 2.64 13.15
CA LEU A 60 0.90 2.50 12.30
C LEU A 60 0.46 2.11 10.89
N LEU A 61 0.70 3.01 9.93
CA LEU A 61 0.48 2.77 8.51
C LEU A 61 1.69 2.02 7.93
N VAL A 62 1.41 0.90 7.26
CA VAL A 62 2.42 0.02 6.64
C VAL A 62 2.10 -0.12 5.16
N PHE A 63 2.93 0.47 4.32
CA PHE A 63 2.75 0.45 2.88
C PHE A 63 3.41 -0.77 2.23
N ALA A 64 3.20 -0.94 0.92
CA ALA A 64 3.86 -1.94 0.11
C ALA A 64 5.36 -1.63 -0.09
N LEU A 65 6.12 -2.63 -0.53
CA LEU A 65 7.51 -2.47 -0.98
C LEU A 65 7.62 -1.97 -2.44
N ILE A 66 6.47 -1.69 -3.05
CA ILE A 66 6.32 -1.15 -4.42
C ILE A 66 5.64 0.21 -4.31
N ASN A 67 6.10 1.20 -5.05
CA ASN A 67 5.70 2.61 -4.95
C ASN A 67 6.06 3.24 -3.59
N ARG A 68 5.62 4.48 -3.37
CA ARG A 68 5.92 5.26 -2.17
C ARG A 68 4.73 5.33 -1.23
N PRO A 69 4.95 5.36 0.09
CA PRO A 69 3.88 5.47 1.07
C PRO A 69 3.15 6.82 1.05
N ASP A 70 3.64 7.79 0.29
CA ASP A 70 3.03 9.11 0.10
C ASP A 70 1.60 9.05 -0.46
N ILE A 71 1.16 7.90 -0.96
CA ILE A 71 -0.24 7.70 -1.36
C ILE A 71 -1.22 7.88 -0.19
N PHE A 72 -0.81 7.60 1.03
CA PHE A 72 -1.62 7.88 2.21
C PHE A 72 -1.75 9.38 2.50
N ASP A 73 -0.83 10.19 1.95
CA ASP A 73 -0.79 11.65 2.09
C ASP A 73 -0.56 12.34 0.73
N LEU A 74 -1.36 11.94 -0.27
CA LEU A 74 -1.11 12.23 -1.68
C LEU A 74 -1.23 13.74 -1.99
N LYS A 75 -2.17 14.43 -1.37
CA LYS A 75 -2.39 15.87 -1.55
C LYS A 75 -3.23 16.46 -0.43
N PRO A 76 -3.11 17.77 -0.16
CA PRO A 76 -3.95 18.46 0.81
C PRO A 76 -5.44 18.29 0.50
N GLY A 77 -6.22 18.04 1.55
CA GLY A 77 -7.66 17.76 1.44
C GLY A 77 -8.05 16.47 0.74
N GLY A 78 -7.08 15.68 0.30
CA GLY A 78 -7.23 14.33 -0.28
C GLY A 78 -6.25 13.35 0.36
N SER A 79 -5.85 13.59 1.60
CA SER A 79 -4.94 12.79 2.41
C SER A 79 -5.72 11.91 3.39
N PHE A 80 -5.45 10.62 3.38
CA PHE A 80 -5.99 9.70 4.38
C PHE A 80 -5.40 9.97 5.76
N VAL A 81 -4.13 10.38 5.80
CA VAL A 81 -3.47 10.82 7.03
C VAL A 81 -4.18 12.04 7.63
N GLU A 82 -4.39 13.12 6.86
CA GLU A 82 -5.13 14.31 7.33
C GLU A 82 -6.51 13.93 7.88
N TYR A 83 -7.18 12.98 7.20
CA TYR A 83 -8.50 12.50 7.62
C TYR A 83 -8.43 11.83 8.99
N LEU A 84 -7.52 10.87 9.19
CA LEU A 84 -7.35 10.16 10.47
C LEU A 84 -6.93 11.11 11.60
N LEU A 85 -6.05 12.08 11.33
CA LEU A 85 -5.67 13.12 12.30
C LEU A 85 -6.87 13.99 12.68
N GLY A 86 -7.72 14.34 11.71
CA GLY A 86 -8.97 15.10 11.92
C GLY A 86 -9.96 14.36 12.81
N GLU A 87 -10.05 13.03 12.69
CA GLU A 87 -10.87 12.19 13.56
C GLU A 87 -10.26 12.02 14.97
N GLY A 88 -9.01 12.41 15.18
CA GLY A 88 -8.35 12.42 16.49
C GLY A 88 -7.45 11.20 16.75
N PHE A 89 -7.05 10.47 15.74
CA PHE A 89 -6.08 9.37 15.87
C PHE A 89 -4.64 9.91 15.93
N ASP A 90 -3.77 9.17 16.61
CA ASP A 90 -2.32 9.37 16.59
C ASP A 90 -1.71 8.49 15.49
N VAL A 91 -1.22 9.12 14.42
CA VAL A 91 -0.85 8.43 13.18
C VAL A 91 0.66 8.38 12.99
N PHE A 92 1.16 7.18 12.75
CA PHE A 92 2.54 6.87 12.39
C PHE A 92 2.59 6.26 11.00
N LEU A 93 3.72 6.42 10.32
CA LEU A 93 3.97 5.85 9.00
C LEU A 93 5.34 5.20 8.99
N LEU A 94 5.40 3.92 8.61
CA LEU A 94 6.65 3.23 8.31
C LEU A 94 6.94 3.37 6.81
N ASP A 95 8.00 4.11 6.49
CA ASP A 95 8.54 4.27 5.14
C ASP A 95 9.75 3.36 4.98
N TRP A 96 9.68 2.43 4.06
CA TRP A 96 10.75 1.47 3.77
C TRP A 96 11.98 2.10 3.13
N GLY A 97 11.90 3.37 2.70
CA GLY A 97 12.97 4.09 2.03
C GLY A 97 13.19 3.65 0.58
N VAL A 98 14.43 3.75 0.15
CA VAL A 98 14.86 3.33 -1.19
C VAL A 98 16.02 2.35 -1.01
N PRO A 99 15.79 1.04 -1.17
CA PRO A 99 16.83 0.05 -1.04
C PRO A 99 17.91 0.23 -2.10
N ASP A 100 19.15 0.12 -1.68
CA ASP A 100 20.34 0.13 -2.52
C ASP A 100 20.91 -1.29 -2.73
N GLU A 101 22.12 -1.38 -3.27
CA GLU A 101 22.78 -2.68 -3.50
C GLU A 101 23.10 -3.44 -2.21
N GLU A 102 23.28 -2.75 -1.07
CA GLU A 102 23.51 -3.39 0.23
C GLU A 102 22.25 -4.10 0.74
N ALA A 103 21.08 -3.60 0.34
CA ALA A 103 19.79 -4.20 0.66
C ALA A 103 19.43 -5.42 -0.24
N ALA A 104 20.24 -5.76 -1.25
CA ALA A 104 19.92 -6.83 -2.22
C ALA A 104 19.59 -8.18 -1.57
N ASP A 105 20.26 -8.50 -0.48
CA ASP A 105 20.14 -9.76 0.26
C ASP A 105 19.05 -9.71 1.35
N MET A 106 18.34 -8.59 1.51
CA MET A 106 17.18 -8.51 2.39
C MET A 106 16.04 -9.39 1.87
N GLY A 107 15.59 -10.29 2.72
CA GLY A 107 14.43 -11.14 2.48
C GLY A 107 13.18 -10.60 3.16
N VAL A 108 12.05 -11.25 2.92
CA VAL A 108 10.77 -10.92 3.59
C VAL A 108 10.91 -11.03 5.12
N GLU A 109 11.77 -11.93 5.61
CA GLU A 109 12.03 -12.08 7.04
C GLU A 109 12.66 -10.82 7.67
N ASP A 110 13.52 -10.10 6.95
CA ASP A 110 14.15 -8.87 7.43
C ASP A 110 13.09 -7.76 7.57
N TYR A 111 12.19 -7.64 6.60
CA TYR A 111 11.09 -6.68 6.67
C TYR A 111 10.10 -6.98 7.81
N VAL A 112 9.76 -8.26 8.05
CA VAL A 112 8.75 -8.62 9.06
C VAL A 112 9.35 -8.70 10.46
N CYS A 113 10.50 -9.39 10.60
CA CYS A 113 11.07 -9.71 11.92
C CYS A 113 11.95 -8.60 12.48
N ASP A 114 12.50 -7.73 11.62
CA ASP A 114 13.36 -6.64 12.04
C ASP A 114 12.66 -5.29 11.82
N GLU A 115 12.48 -4.83 10.59
CA GLU A 115 12.04 -3.46 10.31
C GLU A 115 10.61 -3.17 10.82
N LEU A 116 9.64 -4.04 10.52
CA LEU A 116 8.27 -3.89 11.02
C LEU A 116 8.21 -4.07 12.54
N HIS A 117 8.93 -5.06 13.07
CA HIS A 117 9.00 -5.27 14.51
C HIS A 117 9.51 -4.03 15.25
N TRP A 118 10.62 -3.44 14.78
CA TRP A 118 11.17 -2.23 15.39
C TRP A 118 10.25 -1.02 15.17
N GLY A 119 9.63 -0.89 14.00
CA GLY A 119 8.63 0.14 13.73
C GLY A 119 7.46 0.10 14.72
N ILE A 120 6.96 -1.11 15.04
CA ILE A 120 5.92 -1.33 16.06
C ILE A 120 6.42 -0.92 17.45
N ARG A 121 7.61 -1.38 17.84
CA ARG A 121 8.19 -1.07 19.15
C ARG A 121 8.42 0.43 19.35
N GLU A 122 8.94 1.10 18.34
CA GLU A 122 9.20 2.54 18.40
C GLU A 122 7.90 3.38 18.36
N THR A 123 6.85 2.89 17.64
CA THR A 123 5.51 3.49 17.69
C THR A 123 4.96 3.46 19.11
N LEU A 124 5.00 2.30 19.77
CA LEU A 124 4.54 2.14 21.15
C LEU A 124 5.35 3.01 22.13
N ARG A 125 6.67 3.01 22.00
CA ARG A 125 7.56 3.85 22.82
C ARG A 125 7.24 5.34 22.67
N ALA A 126 7.03 5.80 21.42
CA ALA A 126 6.80 7.22 21.13
C ALA A 126 5.38 7.69 21.50
N SER A 127 4.39 6.80 21.44
CA SER A 127 3.01 7.08 21.84
C SER A 127 2.77 6.91 23.34
N GLY A 128 3.54 6.05 23.99
CA GLY A 128 3.33 5.61 25.37
C GLY A 128 2.20 4.58 25.51
N ALA A 129 1.70 4.02 24.40
CA ALA A 129 0.65 3.01 24.39
C ALA A 129 1.24 1.60 24.58
N GLU A 130 0.42 0.68 25.09
CA GLU A 130 0.77 -0.74 25.26
C GLU A 130 0.44 -1.55 23.98
N GLU A 131 -0.59 -1.12 23.24
CA GLU A 131 -1.06 -1.75 22.02
C GLU A 131 -1.24 -0.71 20.91
N LEU A 132 -1.28 -1.18 19.66
CA LEU A 132 -1.48 -0.33 18.50
C LEU A 132 -2.43 -0.96 17.46
N THR A 133 -2.85 -0.14 16.51
CA THR A 133 -3.50 -0.57 15.28
C THR A 133 -2.48 -0.65 14.16
N LEU A 134 -2.41 -1.78 13.46
CA LEU A 134 -1.71 -1.91 12.17
C LEU A 134 -2.69 -1.69 11.02
N ILE A 135 -2.39 -0.76 10.13
CA ILE A 135 -3.10 -0.63 8.85
C ILE A 135 -2.11 -0.94 7.73
N GLY A 136 -2.24 -2.12 7.15
CA GLY A 136 -1.44 -2.53 6.00
C GLY A 136 -2.18 -2.35 4.69
N TRP A 137 -1.46 -1.95 3.62
CA TRP A 137 -2.00 -1.92 2.27
C TRP A 137 -1.18 -2.77 1.31
N CYS A 138 -1.86 -3.60 0.48
CA CYS A 138 -1.25 -4.47 -0.51
C CYS A 138 -0.19 -5.40 0.11
N ILE A 139 1.05 -5.39 -0.37
CA ILE A 139 2.20 -6.12 0.22
C ILE A 139 2.34 -5.78 1.71
N GLY A 140 2.18 -4.51 2.10
CA GLY A 140 2.23 -4.09 3.50
C GLY A 140 1.18 -4.78 4.37
N ALA A 141 -0.02 -5.02 3.84
CA ALA A 141 -1.05 -5.79 4.54
C ALA A 141 -0.64 -7.25 4.74
N THR A 142 0.01 -7.86 3.74
CA THR A 142 0.52 -9.21 3.86
C THR A 142 1.66 -9.31 4.88
N LEU A 143 2.57 -8.31 4.90
CA LEU A 143 3.63 -8.24 5.92
C LEU A 143 3.05 -8.10 7.34
N CYS A 144 2.00 -7.28 7.52
CA CYS A 144 1.28 -7.16 8.79
C CYS A 144 0.62 -8.49 9.19
N ALA A 145 -0.02 -9.18 8.26
CA ALA A 145 -0.61 -10.49 8.50
C ALA A 145 0.46 -11.56 8.86
N MET A 146 1.61 -11.54 8.17
CA MET A 146 2.74 -12.39 8.51
C MET A 146 3.28 -12.09 9.91
N TYR A 147 3.37 -10.79 10.28
CA TYR A 147 3.81 -10.38 11.61
C TYR A 147 2.86 -10.91 12.70
N CYS A 148 1.55 -10.75 12.55
CA CYS A 148 0.57 -11.25 13.51
C CYS A 148 0.50 -12.79 13.52
N GLY A 149 0.65 -13.44 12.37
CA GLY A 149 0.66 -14.91 12.23
C GLY A 149 1.97 -15.59 12.62
N LEU A 150 3.04 -14.85 12.94
CA LEU A 150 4.34 -15.42 13.27
C LEU A 150 4.30 -16.16 14.60
N ASP A 151 4.78 -17.41 14.63
CA ASP A 151 4.88 -18.20 15.85
C ASP A 151 5.92 -17.59 16.82
N ARG A 152 5.43 -16.99 17.90
CA ARG A 152 6.21 -16.40 18.98
C ARG A 152 6.15 -17.23 20.28
N GLY A 153 5.67 -18.47 20.20
CA GLY A 153 5.39 -19.26 21.40
C GLY A 153 4.24 -18.64 22.19
N ALA A 154 4.49 -18.31 23.46
CA ALA A 154 3.52 -17.71 24.36
C ALA A 154 3.50 -16.17 24.32
N GLU A 155 4.41 -15.52 23.60
CA GLU A 155 4.45 -14.07 23.48
C GLU A 155 3.32 -13.59 22.57
N GLN A 156 2.49 -12.67 23.08
CA GLN A 156 1.44 -12.03 22.31
C GLN A 156 1.99 -10.86 21.51
N THR A 157 1.34 -10.54 20.39
CA THR A 157 1.67 -9.34 19.64
C THR A 157 1.01 -8.13 20.31
N PRO A 158 1.65 -6.96 20.31
CA PRO A 158 1.03 -5.74 20.83
C PRO A 158 0.09 -5.10 19.78
N VAL A 159 -0.49 -5.90 18.91
CA VAL A 159 -1.43 -5.45 17.87
C VAL A 159 -2.84 -5.74 18.34
N ARG A 160 -3.60 -4.68 18.63
CA ARG A 160 -4.99 -4.75 19.02
C ARG A 160 -5.92 -4.87 17.81
N ASN A 161 -5.70 -4.00 16.82
CA ASN A 161 -6.51 -3.96 15.62
C ASN A 161 -5.63 -4.20 14.38
N LEU A 162 -6.09 -5.04 13.49
CA LEU A 162 -5.42 -5.35 12.23
C LEU A 162 -6.34 -4.99 11.07
N VAL A 163 -5.94 -4.00 10.26
CA VAL A 163 -6.67 -3.55 9.09
C VAL A 163 -5.88 -3.94 7.83
N LEU A 164 -6.48 -4.75 6.98
CA LEU A 164 -5.87 -5.35 5.80
C LEU A 164 -6.56 -4.85 4.53
N LEU A 165 -5.91 -3.91 3.85
CA LEU A 165 -6.44 -3.28 2.63
C LEU A 165 -5.87 -4.00 1.40
N THR A 166 -6.74 -4.57 0.55
CA THR A 166 -6.37 -5.25 -0.71
C THR A 166 -5.18 -6.21 -0.55
N MET A 167 -5.25 -7.06 0.47
CA MET A 167 -4.17 -7.96 0.87
C MET A 167 -4.04 -9.18 -0.04
N PRO A 168 -2.93 -9.39 -0.76
CA PRO A 168 -2.68 -10.62 -1.50
C PRO A 168 -2.04 -11.67 -0.57
N ILE A 169 -2.79 -12.67 -0.11
CA ILE A 169 -2.23 -13.85 0.59
C ILE A 169 -2.15 -15.09 -0.28
N ASP A 170 -2.94 -15.12 -1.35
CA ASP A 170 -2.87 -16.11 -2.42
C ASP A 170 -2.82 -15.39 -3.78
N GLY A 171 -1.63 -15.24 -4.31
CA GLY A 171 -1.40 -14.53 -5.58
C GLY A 171 -1.74 -15.35 -6.82
N ARG A 172 -2.03 -16.65 -6.69
CA ARG A 172 -2.26 -17.56 -7.83
C ARG A 172 -3.49 -17.20 -8.66
N SER A 173 -4.42 -16.45 -8.08
CA SER A 173 -5.60 -15.91 -8.79
C SER A 173 -5.35 -14.58 -9.52
N SER A 174 -4.16 -13.98 -9.38
CA SER A 174 -3.82 -12.70 -9.98
C SER A 174 -3.33 -12.82 -11.42
N THR A 175 -3.40 -11.72 -12.18
CA THR A 175 -2.83 -11.65 -13.52
C THR A 175 -1.31 -11.82 -13.50
N TYR A 176 -0.64 -11.46 -12.39
CA TYR A 176 0.80 -11.68 -12.21
C TYR A 176 1.17 -13.16 -12.17
N ALA A 177 0.30 -14.04 -11.65
CA ALA A 177 0.57 -15.46 -11.60
C ALA A 177 0.77 -16.09 -12.98
N ALA A 178 0.08 -15.58 -14.00
CA ALA A 178 0.24 -16.04 -15.37
C ALA A 178 1.65 -15.76 -15.94
N TRP A 179 2.34 -14.79 -15.40
CA TRP A 179 3.68 -14.38 -15.83
C TRP A 179 4.74 -14.92 -14.88
N LEU A 180 4.71 -14.39 -13.64
CA LEU A 180 5.75 -14.59 -12.64
C LEU A 180 5.62 -15.96 -11.95
N GLY A 181 4.41 -16.54 -11.98
CA GLY A 181 4.15 -17.86 -11.44
C GLY A 181 4.39 -19.00 -12.43
N SER A 182 4.70 -18.71 -13.71
CA SER A 182 4.94 -19.75 -14.71
C SER A 182 6.28 -20.48 -14.48
N ASP A 183 6.36 -21.74 -14.91
CA ASP A 183 7.58 -22.54 -14.82
C ASP A 183 8.70 -22.01 -15.74
N ASP A 184 8.34 -21.21 -16.77
CA ASP A 184 9.29 -20.60 -17.68
C ASP A 184 10.00 -19.35 -17.10
N PHE A 185 9.53 -18.82 -15.97
CA PHE A 185 10.10 -17.67 -15.30
C PHE A 185 10.92 -18.06 -14.08
N ASP A 186 12.23 -17.92 -14.16
CA ASP A 186 13.15 -18.17 -13.05
C ASP A 186 13.35 -16.90 -12.20
N ALA A 187 12.58 -16.80 -11.11
CA ALA A 187 12.61 -15.63 -10.24
C ALA A 187 13.92 -15.55 -9.43
N GLU A 188 14.49 -16.68 -9.01
CA GLU A 188 15.74 -16.71 -8.26
C GLU A 188 16.90 -16.22 -9.14
N ARG A 189 17.02 -16.74 -10.35
CA ARG A 189 18.02 -16.30 -11.29
C ARG A 189 17.88 -14.82 -11.66
N ALA A 190 16.64 -14.35 -11.90
CA ALA A 190 16.40 -12.94 -12.18
C ALA A 190 16.78 -12.04 -11.00
N ALA A 191 16.56 -12.50 -9.76
CA ALA A 191 16.97 -11.81 -8.55
C ALA A 191 18.50 -11.78 -8.39
N GLU A 192 19.20 -12.88 -8.70
CA GLU A 192 20.66 -12.95 -8.71
C GLU A 192 21.27 -12.00 -9.75
N ASP A 193 20.73 -12.00 -10.98
CA ASP A 193 21.22 -11.17 -12.08
C ASP A 193 21.01 -9.67 -11.81
N TRP A 194 19.91 -9.29 -11.21
CA TRP A 194 19.60 -7.90 -10.89
C TRP A 194 20.07 -7.45 -9.51
N ARG A 195 20.27 -8.36 -8.59
CA ARG A 195 20.51 -8.10 -7.16
C ARG A 195 19.40 -7.22 -6.52
N VAL A 196 19.09 -6.10 -7.15
CA VAL A 196 17.97 -5.22 -6.81
C VAL A 196 17.14 -4.99 -8.05
N VAL A 197 15.87 -5.42 -8.02
CA VAL A 197 14.96 -5.30 -9.17
C VAL A 197 14.67 -3.82 -9.43
N PRO A 198 15.01 -3.29 -10.62
CA PRO A 198 14.84 -1.86 -10.89
C PRO A 198 13.37 -1.44 -10.83
N GLY A 199 13.06 -0.33 -10.13
CA GLY A 199 11.70 0.19 -10.01
C GLY A 199 11.03 0.46 -11.36
N ARG A 200 11.80 0.88 -12.38
CA ARG A 200 11.31 1.03 -13.77
C ARG A 200 10.77 -0.28 -14.37
N SER A 201 11.36 -1.42 -14.02
CA SER A 201 10.90 -2.72 -14.53
C SER A 201 9.57 -3.09 -13.88
N ILE A 202 9.40 -2.75 -12.61
CA ILE A 202 8.14 -2.91 -11.85
C ILE A 202 7.06 -2.00 -12.45
N ASP A 203 7.37 -0.73 -12.75
CA ASP A 203 6.45 0.21 -13.40
C ASP A 203 5.96 -0.31 -14.75
N VAL A 204 6.87 -0.80 -15.60
CA VAL A 204 6.53 -1.38 -16.90
C VAL A 204 5.62 -2.61 -16.71
N ALA A 205 5.95 -3.51 -15.79
CA ALA A 205 5.12 -4.68 -15.50
C ALA A 205 3.70 -4.29 -15.06
N ASN A 206 3.59 -3.32 -14.14
CA ASN A 206 2.30 -2.78 -13.70
C ASN A 206 1.48 -2.16 -14.84
N LYS A 207 2.12 -1.41 -15.73
CA LYS A 207 1.46 -0.80 -16.90
C LYS A 207 0.96 -1.84 -17.90
N LEU A 208 1.69 -2.95 -18.06
CA LEU A 208 1.32 -4.05 -18.95
C LEU A 208 0.12 -4.88 -18.46
N LEU A 209 -0.26 -4.80 -17.18
CA LEU A 209 -1.48 -5.46 -16.70
C LEU A 209 -2.76 -4.90 -17.32
N LYS A 210 -2.81 -3.61 -17.64
CA LYS A 210 -3.92 -2.94 -18.34
C LYS A 210 -3.39 -1.93 -19.35
N PRO A 211 -2.78 -2.38 -20.45
CA PRO A 211 -2.06 -1.49 -21.37
C PRO A 211 -2.97 -0.42 -21.98
N VAL A 212 -4.17 -0.76 -22.41
CA VAL A 212 -5.11 0.21 -23.01
C VAL A 212 -5.49 1.28 -21.98
N THR A 213 -5.77 0.90 -20.74
CA THR A 213 -6.13 1.86 -19.69
C THR A 213 -4.95 2.76 -19.36
N ASN A 214 -3.79 2.18 -19.15
CA ASN A 214 -2.61 2.89 -18.62
C ASN A 214 -1.93 3.76 -19.69
N PHE A 215 -1.86 3.30 -20.96
CA PHE A 215 -1.19 4.04 -22.03
C PHE A 215 -2.12 4.88 -22.91
N VAL A 216 -3.43 4.60 -22.93
CA VAL A 216 -4.35 5.30 -23.84
C VAL A 216 -5.44 6.03 -23.09
N THR A 217 -6.21 5.30 -22.24
CA THR A 217 -7.42 5.86 -21.63
C THR A 217 -7.11 7.01 -20.67
N THR A 218 -6.04 6.91 -19.90
CA THR A 218 -5.64 7.93 -18.93
C THR A 218 -5.31 9.24 -19.64
N TYR A 219 -4.47 9.20 -20.67
CA TYR A 219 -4.10 10.40 -21.43
C TYR A 219 -5.26 10.96 -22.25
N ARG A 220 -6.11 10.09 -22.80
CA ARG A 220 -7.34 10.52 -23.51
C ARG A 220 -8.30 11.24 -22.55
N ARG A 221 -8.50 10.75 -21.34
CA ARG A 221 -9.36 11.41 -20.33
C ARG A 221 -8.79 12.76 -19.93
N LEU A 222 -7.47 12.85 -19.71
CA LEU A 222 -6.81 14.12 -19.42
C LEU A 222 -6.99 15.11 -20.55
N ALA A 223 -6.72 14.71 -21.81
CA ALA A 223 -6.91 15.56 -22.97
C ALA A 223 -8.37 16.03 -23.12
N GLN A 224 -9.33 15.13 -22.92
CA GLN A 224 -10.74 15.50 -22.93
C GLN A 224 -11.08 16.50 -21.82
N GLY A 225 -10.55 16.30 -20.60
CA GLY A 225 -10.74 17.22 -19.50
C GLY A 225 -10.16 18.61 -19.76
N VAL A 226 -9.03 18.70 -20.48
CA VAL A 226 -8.47 19.99 -20.92
C VAL A 226 -9.39 20.67 -21.95
N VAL A 227 -9.94 19.88 -22.89
CA VAL A 227 -10.83 20.41 -23.92
C VAL A 227 -12.15 20.96 -23.35
N ASP A 228 -12.73 20.27 -22.37
CA ASP A 228 -14.02 20.66 -21.77
C ASP A 228 -13.87 21.52 -20.49
N GLY A 229 -12.63 21.85 -20.10
CA GLY A 229 -12.33 22.65 -18.91
C GLY A 229 -12.53 21.92 -17.58
N SER A 230 -12.68 20.60 -17.59
CA SER A 230 -12.89 19.76 -16.40
C SER A 230 -11.57 19.11 -15.89
N ALA A 231 -10.43 19.40 -16.56
CA ALA A 231 -9.15 18.83 -16.15
C ALA A 231 -8.79 19.22 -14.71
N ARG A 232 -8.56 18.21 -13.90
CA ARG A 232 -8.17 18.36 -12.49
C ARG A 232 -6.67 18.15 -12.34
N ARG A 233 -5.86 19.19 -12.63
CA ARG A 233 -4.40 19.17 -12.49
C ARG A 233 -3.98 18.74 -11.09
N ASP A 234 -4.63 19.28 -10.06
CA ASP A 234 -4.43 18.96 -8.65
C ASP A 234 -4.69 17.50 -8.27
N ALA A 235 -5.48 16.80 -9.06
CA ALA A 235 -5.75 15.36 -8.87
C ALA A 235 -4.88 14.47 -9.77
N TYR A 236 -4.58 14.94 -10.98
CA TYR A 236 -3.80 14.17 -11.95
C TYR A 236 -2.31 14.08 -11.59
N GLN A 237 -1.67 15.24 -11.36
CA GLN A 237 -0.21 15.31 -11.21
C GLN A 237 0.33 14.53 -10.00
N PRO A 238 -0.22 14.67 -8.77
CA PRO A 238 0.27 13.89 -7.64
C PRO A 238 0.13 12.37 -7.88
N MET A 239 -0.98 11.95 -8.48
CA MET A 239 -1.20 10.54 -8.82
C MET A 239 -0.25 10.04 -9.91
N ALA A 240 -0.04 10.81 -10.96
CA ALA A 240 0.85 10.44 -12.06
C ALA A 240 2.30 10.34 -11.59
N LYS A 241 2.76 11.28 -10.76
CA LYS A 241 4.07 11.24 -10.12
C LYS A 241 4.21 10.00 -9.25
N TRP A 242 3.25 9.76 -8.37
CA TRP A 242 3.27 8.59 -7.48
C TRP A 242 3.31 7.27 -8.25
N ILE A 243 2.54 7.11 -9.34
CA ILE A 243 2.56 5.92 -10.19
C ILE A 243 3.94 5.70 -10.81
N ALA A 244 4.64 6.76 -11.17
CA ALA A 244 5.96 6.68 -11.80
C ALA A 244 7.10 6.47 -10.80
N ASP A 245 6.89 6.79 -9.52
CA ASP A 245 7.89 6.70 -8.46
C ASP A 245 7.87 5.31 -7.81
N ASN A 246 8.55 4.37 -8.46
CA ASN A 246 8.74 3.03 -7.94
C ASN A 246 10.16 2.89 -7.41
N PRO A 247 10.37 2.68 -6.09
CA PRO A 247 11.67 2.30 -5.57
C PRO A 247 12.10 0.94 -6.12
N PRO A 248 13.40 0.67 -6.15
CA PRO A 248 13.90 -0.67 -6.43
C PRO A 248 13.38 -1.67 -5.39
N PHE A 249 13.37 -2.96 -5.73
CA PHE A 249 12.92 -4.03 -4.84
C PHE A 249 14.08 -5.00 -4.58
N PRO A 250 14.45 -5.31 -3.33
CA PRO A 250 15.51 -6.28 -3.04
C PRO A 250 15.26 -7.62 -3.70
N GLY A 251 16.25 -8.13 -4.41
CA GLY A 251 16.10 -9.30 -5.25
C GLY A 251 15.64 -10.54 -4.48
N ARG A 252 16.24 -10.78 -3.31
CA ARG A 252 15.85 -11.91 -2.43
C ARG A 252 14.39 -11.81 -2.01
N ALA A 253 13.95 -10.69 -1.46
CA ALA A 253 12.57 -10.51 -1.02
C ALA A 253 11.58 -10.62 -2.19
N TRP A 254 11.96 -10.13 -3.38
CA TRP A 254 11.16 -10.23 -4.60
C TRP A 254 11.00 -11.68 -5.06
N ALA A 255 12.08 -12.48 -5.08
CA ALA A 255 12.03 -13.88 -5.43
C ALA A 255 11.20 -14.70 -4.43
N GLU A 256 11.40 -14.48 -3.11
CA GLU A 256 10.61 -15.10 -2.04
C GLU A 256 9.12 -14.77 -2.21
N TRP A 257 8.78 -13.51 -2.54
CA TRP A 257 7.42 -13.07 -2.79
C TRP A 257 6.75 -13.83 -3.93
N ILE A 258 7.45 -13.95 -5.08
CA ILE A 258 6.96 -14.68 -6.25
C ILE A 258 6.74 -16.15 -5.90
N GLN A 259 7.74 -16.78 -5.31
CA GLN A 259 7.68 -18.20 -4.98
C GLN A 259 6.54 -18.50 -4.02
N TRP A 260 6.42 -17.72 -2.93
CA TRP A 260 5.45 -18.04 -1.87
C TRP A 260 4.01 -17.72 -2.23
N LEU A 261 3.77 -16.63 -2.96
CA LEU A 261 2.41 -16.18 -3.24
C LEU A 261 1.91 -16.61 -4.62
N TYR A 262 2.73 -16.43 -5.66
CA TYR A 262 2.26 -16.68 -7.03
C TYR A 262 2.41 -18.12 -7.48
N ARG A 263 3.36 -18.87 -6.90
CA ARG A 263 3.62 -20.27 -7.25
C ARG A 263 3.03 -21.24 -6.22
N ASP A 264 3.55 -21.21 -5.00
CA ASP A 264 3.33 -22.26 -4.02
C ASP A 264 2.05 -22.10 -3.21
N GLY A 265 1.49 -20.88 -3.10
CA GLY A 265 0.48 -20.59 -2.10
C GLY A 265 0.98 -20.92 -0.69
N ALA A 266 2.28 -20.66 -0.44
CA ALA A 266 2.96 -21.08 0.77
C ALA A 266 2.40 -20.41 2.02
N LEU A 267 1.92 -19.15 1.90
CA LEU A 267 1.35 -18.41 3.02
C LEU A 267 0.03 -19.02 3.48
N VAL A 268 -0.91 -19.26 2.56
CA VAL A 268 -2.22 -19.85 2.90
C VAL A 268 -2.10 -21.29 3.39
N SER A 269 -1.07 -22.01 2.95
CA SER A 269 -0.81 -23.40 3.41
C SER A 269 0.06 -23.46 4.68
N GLY A 270 0.44 -22.30 5.26
CA GLY A 270 1.24 -22.22 6.49
C GLY A 270 2.64 -22.82 6.33
N ARG A 271 3.24 -22.77 5.13
CA ARG A 271 4.59 -23.27 4.86
C ARG A 271 5.67 -22.19 4.94
N VAL A 272 5.29 -20.91 5.00
CA VAL A 272 6.24 -19.81 5.15
C VAL A 272 6.92 -19.89 6.51
N ARG A 273 8.23 -19.70 6.52
CA ARG A 273 9.05 -19.57 7.73
C ARG A 273 9.89 -18.31 7.65
N LEU A 274 9.87 -17.53 8.73
CA LEU A 274 10.69 -16.34 8.90
C LEU A 274 11.62 -16.54 10.11
N ARG A 275 12.92 -16.46 9.91
CA ARG A 275 13.92 -16.77 10.95
C ARG A 275 13.68 -18.15 11.60
N GLY A 276 13.29 -19.14 10.79
CA GLY A 276 12.96 -20.52 11.24
C GLY A 276 11.59 -20.68 11.92
N ARG A 277 10.90 -19.61 12.28
CA ARG A 277 9.58 -19.62 12.91
C ARG A 277 8.49 -19.70 11.85
N ARG A 278 7.46 -20.50 12.11
CA ARG A 278 6.33 -20.65 11.18
C ARG A 278 5.44 -19.40 11.18
N VAL A 279 5.00 -19.00 10.00
CA VAL A 279 3.88 -18.08 9.83
C VAL A 279 2.61 -18.89 9.68
N ASP A 280 1.69 -18.76 10.62
CA ASP A 280 0.40 -19.45 10.63
C ASP A 280 -0.70 -18.39 10.79
N LEU A 281 -1.44 -18.14 9.71
CA LEU A 281 -2.50 -17.11 9.71
C LEU A 281 -3.64 -17.45 10.70
N ARG A 282 -3.73 -18.70 11.20
CA ARG A 282 -4.66 -19.09 12.27
C ARG A 282 -4.30 -18.52 13.63
N ARG A 283 -3.15 -17.87 13.76
CA ARG A 283 -2.74 -17.15 14.98
C ARG A 283 -3.21 -15.69 14.99
N ILE A 284 -3.82 -15.22 13.90
CA ILE A 284 -4.41 -13.89 13.83
C ILE A 284 -5.70 -13.90 14.64
N ASP A 285 -5.68 -13.28 15.80
CA ASP A 285 -6.76 -13.18 16.79
C ASP A 285 -7.16 -11.73 17.11
N GLN A 286 -6.53 -10.75 16.48
CA GLN A 286 -6.78 -9.32 16.61
C GLN A 286 -8.20 -8.96 16.13
N ASN A 287 -8.77 -7.81 16.55
CA ASN A 287 -9.89 -7.23 15.84
C ASN A 287 -9.50 -7.03 14.37
N LEU A 288 -10.22 -7.64 13.45
CA LEU A 288 -9.80 -7.77 12.06
C LEU A 288 -10.75 -7.04 11.11
N LEU A 289 -10.24 -6.04 10.41
CA LEU A 289 -10.93 -5.39 9.31
C LEU A 289 -10.26 -5.75 8.00
N ILE A 290 -11.03 -6.29 7.07
CA ILE A 290 -10.58 -6.64 5.73
C ILE A 290 -11.32 -5.75 4.73
N VAL A 291 -10.58 -5.07 3.86
CA VAL A 291 -11.15 -4.22 2.81
C VAL A 291 -10.71 -4.74 1.45
N THR A 292 -11.69 -5.13 0.62
CA THR A 292 -11.45 -5.60 -0.75
C THR A 292 -12.07 -4.65 -1.77
N ALA A 293 -11.51 -4.64 -2.99
CA ALA A 293 -12.00 -3.86 -4.11
C ALA A 293 -12.52 -4.79 -5.22
N GLY A 294 -13.79 -4.60 -5.62
CA GLY A 294 -14.48 -5.48 -6.56
C GLY A 294 -13.88 -5.50 -7.98
N ALA A 295 -13.16 -4.45 -8.39
CA ALA A 295 -12.48 -4.35 -9.68
C ALA A 295 -10.94 -4.37 -9.53
N ASP A 296 -10.43 -4.90 -8.44
CA ASP A 296 -9.00 -5.06 -8.21
C ASP A 296 -8.43 -6.18 -9.07
N HIS A 297 -7.45 -5.85 -9.92
CA HIS A 297 -6.75 -6.79 -10.80
C HIS A 297 -5.32 -7.04 -10.36
N ILE A 298 -4.83 -6.27 -9.38
CA ILE A 298 -3.49 -6.42 -8.78
C ILE A 298 -3.57 -7.45 -7.66
N ALA A 299 -4.46 -7.21 -6.70
CA ALA A 299 -4.78 -8.12 -5.61
C ALA A 299 -6.27 -8.50 -5.67
N PRO A 300 -6.66 -9.40 -6.58
CA PRO A 300 -8.05 -9.79 -6.74
C PRO A 300 -8.63 -10.30 -5.41
N ARG A 301 -9.91 -9.99 -5.16
CA ARG A 301 -10.63 -10.43 -3.96
C ARG A 301 -10.40 -11.92 -3.64
N ALA A 302 -10.39 -12.77 -4.67
CA ALA A 302 -10.16 -14.22 -4.50
C ALA A 302 -8.85 -14.52 -3.78
N GLY A 303 -7.81 -13.71 -3.97
CA GLY A 303 -6.51 -13.86 -3.30
C GLY A 303 -6.51 -13.40 -1.84
N THR A 304 -7.51 -12.66 -1.41
CA THR A 304 -7.68 -12.22 -0.01
C THR A 304 -8.61 -13.15 0.78
N MET A 305 -9.64 -13.69 0.12
CA MET A 305 -10.73 -14.45 0.78
C MET A 305 -10.27 -15.58 1.71
N PRO A 306 -9.19 -16.33 1.45
CA PRO A 306 -8.76 -17.41 2.34
C PRO A 306 -8.50 -16.97 3.79
N ILE A 307 -8.29 -15.67 4.06
CA ILE A 307 -8.08 -15.17 5.43
C ILE A 307 -9.29 -15.43 6.34
N PHE A 308 -10.50 -15.43 5.79
CA PHE A 308 -11.73 -15.64 6.57
C PHE A 308 -11.85 -17.05 7.13
N ASP A 309 -11.27 -18.04 6.44
CA ASP A 309 -11.25 -19.43 6.88
C ASP A 309 -10.03 -19.74 7.77
N LEU A 310 -9.00 -18.86 7.71
CA LEU A 310 -7.74 -19.09 8.40
C LEU A 310 -7.67 -18.33 9.73
N ALA A 311 -8.02 -17.05 9.78
CA ALA A 311 -7.89 -16.26 11.00
C ALA A 311 -8.78 -16.81 12.13
N SER A 312 -8.28 -16.74 13.37
CA SER A 312 -9.04 -17.12 14.58
C SER A 312 -9.72 -15.92 15.26
N SER A 313 -9.66 -14.74 14.64
CA SER A 313 -10.27 -13.52 15.16
C SER A 313 -11.77 -13.72 15.44
N GLU A 314 -12.22 -13.33 16.62
CA GLU A 314 -13.65 -13.35 16.98
C GLU A 314 -14.40 -12.13 16.45
N ASP A 315 -13.70 -11.01 16.25
CA ASP A 315 -14.23 -9.76 15.70
C ASP A 315 -13.70 -9.55 14.28
N VAL A 316 -14.47 -9.97 13.28
CA VAL A 316 -14.11 -9.86 11.85
C VAL A 316 -15.12 -9.02 11.11
N THR A 317 -14.63 -7.96 10.48
CA THR A 317 -15.44 -7.08 9.62
C THR A 317 -14.90 -7.11 8.19
N HIS A 318 -15.78 -7.16 7.20
CA HIS A 318 -15.42 -7.11 5.78
C HIS A 318 -16.11 -5.96 5.07
N PHE A 319 -15.33 -5.07 4.47
CA PHE A 319 -15.81 -4.07 3.55
C PHE A 319 -15.44 -4.46 2.12
N ASP A 320 -16.43 -4.94 1.35
CA ASP A 320 -16.28 -5.14 -0.09
C ASP A 320 -16.75 -3.87 -0.81
N ARG A 321 -15.84 -3.17 -1.47
CA ARG A 321 -16.09 -1.85 -2.04
C ARG A 321 -15.96 -1.87 -3.57
N PRO A 322 -16.79 -1.12 -4.28
CA PRO A 322 -16.61 -0.93 -5.71
C PRO A 322 -15.32 -0.17 -5.99
N GLY A 323 -14.70 -0.41 -7.15
CA GLY A 323 -13.47 0.26 -7.56
C GLY A 323 -12.27 -0.66 -7.66
N GLY A 324 -11.12 -0.10 -7.97
CA GLY A 324 -9.86 -0.82 -8.12
C GLY A 324 -8.89 -0.56 -6.96
N HIS A 325 -7.75 -1.22 -7.01
CA HIS A 325 -6.70 -1.25 -6.00
C HIS A 325 -6.38 0.12 -5.36
N ILE A 326 -5.99 1.08 -6.17
CA ILE A 326 -5.61 2.44 -5.72
C ILE A 326 -6.84 3.24 -5.27
N GLY A 327 -8.01 2.96 -5.87
CA GLY A 327 -9.25 3.69 -5.62
C GLY A 327 -9.75 3.61 -4.19
N LEU A 328 -9.38 2.58 -3.42
CA LEU A 328 -9.75 2.42 -2.01
C LEU A 328 -9.09 3.45 -1.09
N ILE A 329 -7.91 3.96 -1.46
CA ILE A 329 -7.18 4.95 -0.66
C ILE A 329 -7.22 6.34 -1.30
N ALA A 330 -7.01 6.46 -2.61
CA ALA A 330 -6.85 7.77 -3.26
C ALA A 330 -8.02 8.17 -4.16
N GLY A 331 -9.06 7.34 -4.26
CA GLY A 331 -10.26 7.62 -5.04
C GLY A 331 -11.19 8.64 -4.37
N SER A 332 -11.97 9.35 -5.18
CA SER A 332 -12.98 10.28 -4.64
C SER A 332 -14.06 9.59 -3.80
N ALA A 333 -14.37 8.33 -4.07
CA ALA A 333 -15.28 7.51 -3.26
C ALA A 333 -14.63 7.10 -1.92
N ALA A 334 -13.32 6.91 -1.88
CA ALA A 334 -12.61 6.53 -0.65
C ALA A 334 -12.90 7.52 0.48
N ARG A 335 -12.70 8.82 0.22
CA ARG A 335 -12.93 9.88 1.21
C ARG A 335 -14.38 9.98 1.68
N ARG A 336 -15.36 9.72 0.79
CA ARG A 336 -16.78 9.89 1.13
C ARG A 336 -17.39 8.70 1.85
N GLU A 337 -16.87 7.50 1.58
CA GLU A 337 -17.53 6.25 1.96
C GLU A 337 -16.61 5.32 2.74
N ILE A 338 -15.35 5.15 2.29
CA ILE A 338 -14.47 4.13 2.85
C ILE A 338 -13.78 4.63 4.11
N TRP A 339 -13.21 5.84 4.07
CA TRP A 339 -12.50 6.41 5.23
C TRP A 339 -13.42 6.65 6.44
N PRO A 340 -14.67 7.19 6.26
CA PRO A 340 -15.59 7.29 7.39
C PRO A 340 -15.94 5.96 8.03
N ASP A 341 -16.23 4.93 7.21
CA ASP A 341 -16.55 3.60 7.73
C ASP A 341 -15.35 2.98 8.47
N MET A 342 -14.13 3.14 7.93
CA MET A 342 -12.90 2.68 8.59
C MET A 342 -12.66 3.44 9.90
N ALA A 343 -12.81 4.77 9.91
CA ALA A 343 -12.61 5.58 11.11
C ALA A 343 -13.63 5.24 12.19
N ALA A 344 -14.90 5.01 11.84
CA ALA A 344 -15.92 4.55 12.77
C ALA A 344 -15.56 3.19 13.38
N TRP A 345 -15.15 2.22 12.54
CA TRP A 345 -14.71 0.90 12.98
C TRP A 345 -13.51 0.98 13.95
N LEU A 346 -12.54 1.84 13.62
CA LEU A 346 -11.36 2.08 14.45
C LEU A 346 -11.72 2.76 15.78
N ALA A 347 -12.61 3.75 15.76
CA ALA A 347 -13.02 4.49 16.94
C ALA A 347 -13.64 3.56 18.00
N GLU A 348 -14.55 2.67 17.58
CA GLU A 348 -15.20 1.68 18.47
C GLU A 348 -14.19 0.74 19.16
N ARG A 349 -13.01 0.51 18.54
CA ARG A 349 -11.99 -0.45 19.01
C ARG A 349 -10.73 0.23 19.56
N SER A 350 -10.69 1.54 19.55
CA SER A 350 -9.56 2.34 20.07
C SER A 350 -9.87 3.03 21.39
N ASP A 351 -11.10 2.97 21.87
CA ASP A 351 -11.46 3.29 23.25
C ASP A 351 -10.95 2.19 24.18
N ARG A 352 -10.66 2.51 25.43
CA ARG A 352 -9.97 1.70 26.44
C ARG A 352 -10.38 0.23 26.53
#